data_3f6e9de2906d7b263fcedbbfb5a6d8c2
#
_entry.id   3f6e9de2906d7b263fcedbbfb5a6d8c2
#
_cell.length_a   1.000
_cell.length_b   1.000
_cell.length_c   1.000
_cell.angle_alpha   90.00
_cell.angle_beta   90.00
_cell.angle_gamma   90.00
#
_symmetry.space_group_name_H-M   'P 1'
#
loop_
_entity.id
_entity.type
_entity.pdbx_description
1 polymer ?
#
loop_
_entity_poly.entity_id
_entity_poly.type
_entity_poly.pdbx_seq_one_letter_code
_entity_poly.pdbx_strand_id
1 'polypeptide(L)'
;GFLVAKGDKILFESYRGFAKENNQVPINKDVPLHIASISKSLTAMAVLKLVEARKINLHDKVTHYFPKFPYKEVEVIHLLNHRSGLPKYEYFIEKLGIKPKNKYFTNQEVLDLLIQHKPDLARNTNTGFMYCNTNYALLALIVEKVTAHPFPLAMQKIVFKPLGLEHTYIFQQKDSLRAAQSFYYQGSRLYPTDKLDGIYGDKNCYT
;
A
#
# COMPACT_ATOMS: atom_id res chain seq x y z
N GLY A 1 12.49 15.86 -4.17
CA GLY A 1 11.69 17.07 -4.36
C GLY A 1 11.33 17.72 -3.04
N PHE A 2 11.27 19.00 -3.00
CA PHE A 2 10.82 19.78 -1.86
C PHE A 2 9.80 20.83 -2.35
N LEU A 3 8.64 20.92 -1.71
CA LEU A 3 7.59 21.84 -2.09
C LEU A 3 6.99 22.50 -0.84
N VAL A 4 6.80 23.81 -0.87
CA VAL A 4 6.08 24.58 0.14
C VAL A 4 4.93 25.30 -0.54
N ALA A 5 3.72 25.14 0.00
CA ALA A 5 2.53 25.81 -0.49
C ALA A 5 1.75 26.49 0.66
N LYS A 6 0.99 27.53 0.33
CA LYS A 6 0.04 28.18 1.23
C LYS A 6 -1.27 28.40 0.46
N GLY A 7 -2.33 27.69 0.87
CA GLY A 7 -3.54 27.60 0.04
C GLY A 7 -3.18 26.98 -1.31
N ASP A 8 -3.68 27.59 -2.38
CA ASP A 8 -3.43 27.11 -3.76
C ASP A 8 -2.15 27.68 -4.40
N LYS A 9 -1.36 28.45 -3.62
CA LYS A 9 -0.13 29.07 -4.12
C LYS A 9 1.11 28.27 -3.70
N ILE A 10 1.90 27.81 -4.68
CA ILE A 10 3.24 27.26 -4.45
C ILE A 10 4.17 28.44 -4.15
N LEU A 11 4.79 28.43 -2.96
CA LEU A 11 5.73 29.45 -2.51
C LEU A 11 7.18 29.08 -2.84
N PHE A 12 7.48 27.80 -2.82
CA PHE A 12 8.82 27.27 -3.10
C PHE A 12 8.73 25.86 -3.65
N GLU A 13 9.56 25.56 -4.63
CA GLU A 13 9.68 24.24 -5.24
C GLU A 13 11.14 24.00 -5.63
N SER A 14 11.69 22.85 -5.29
CA SER A 14 13.08 22.49 -5.61
C SER A 14 13.21 20.99 -5.80
N TYR A 15 13.98 20.60 -6.80
CA TYR A 15 14.30 19.21 -7.13
C TYR A 15 15.81 19.02 -7.18
N ARG A 16 16.29 17.90 -6.61
CA ARG A 16 17.73 17.58 -6.58
C ARG A 16 17.93 16.08 -6.74
N GLY A 17 19.07 15.69 -7.32
CA GLY A 17 19.46 14.31 -7.53
C GLY A 17 18.96 13.75 -8.87
N PHE A 18 19.03 12.44 -8.99
CA PHE A 18 18.79 11.73 -10.25
C PHE A 18 17.77 10.61 -10.05
N ALA A 19 16.97 10.35 -11.08
CA ALA A 19 15.91 9.34 -11.05
C ALA A 19 16.43 7.92 -11.32
N LYS A 20 17.65 7.77 -11.81
CA LYS A 20 18.27 6.48 -12.20
C LYS A 20 19.71 6.40 -11.68
N GLU A 21 20.22 5.17 -11.52
CA GLU A 21 21.55 4.89 -10.98
C GLU A 21 22.68 5.51 -11.82
N ASN A 22 22.51 5.58 -13.12
CA ASN A 22 23.50 6.11 -14.04
C ASN A 22 23.55 7.65 -14.11
N ASN A 23 22.82 8.34 -13.25
CA ASN A 23 22.82 9.81 -13.11
C ASN A 23 22.48 10.58 -14.39
N GLN A 24 21.77 9.95 -15.35
CA GLN A 24 21.47 10.60 -16.63
C GLN A 24 20.13 11.35 -16.64
N VAL A 25 19.26 11.08 -15.67
CA VAL A 25 17.92 11.68 -15.61
C VAL A 25 17.78 12.48 -14.30
N PRO A 26 17.91 13.81 -14.32
CA PRO A 26 17.71 14.62 -13.13
C PRO A 26 16.25 14.53 -12.65
N ILE A 27 16.07 14.55 -11.33
CA ILE A 27 14.73 14.64 -10.73
C ILE A 27 14.18 16.05 -10.98
N ASN A 28 12.95 16.11 -11.50
CA ASN A 28 12.19 17.33 -11.71
C ASN A 28 10.72 17.09 -11.33
N LYS A 29 9.85 18.06 -11.55
CA LYS A 29 8.42 17.99 -11.22
C LYS A 29 7.65 16.87 -11.94
N ASP A 30 8.14 16.42 -13.10
CA ASP A 30 7.47 15.44 -13.96
C ASP A 30 7.96 13.99 -13.71
N VAL A 31 8.99 13.82 -12.86
CA VAL A 31 9.50 12.49 -12.50
C VAL A 31 8.66 11.90 -11.38
N PRO A 32 7.90 10.81 -11.60
CA PRO A 32 7.14 10.17 -10.57
C PRO A 32 8.04 9.58 -9.47
N LEU A 33 7.72 9.86 -8.22
CA LEU A 33 8.42 9.36 -7.05
C LEU A 33 7.56 8.33 -6.31
N HIS A 34 8.21 7.30 -5.77
CA HIS A 34 7.55 6.35 -4.88
C HIS A 34 7.31 7.00 -3.51
N ILE A 35 6.04 7.12 -3.12
CA ILE A 35 5.63 7.80 -1.88
C ILE A 35 5.48 6.85 -0.68
N ALA A 36 5.84 5.58 -0.85
CA ALA A 36 5.82 4.54 0.20
C ALA A 36 4.49 4.57 1.00
N SER A 37 4.56 4.55 2.32
CA SER A 37 3.38 4.46 3.20
C SER A 37 2.48 5.71 3.21
N ILE A 38 2.85 6.80 2.55
CA ILE A 38 1.92 7.90 2.29
C ILE A 38 0.73 7.40 1.43
N SER A 39 0.95 6.38 0.60
CA SER A 39 -0.11 5.70 -0.16
C SER A 39 -1.29 5.22 0.69
N LYS A 40 -1.05 4.90 1.97
CA LYS A 40 -2.12 4.48 2.90
C LYS A 40 -3.18 5.55 3.11
N SER A 41 -2.79 6.82 3.12
CA SER A 41 -3.75 7.94 3.22
C SER A 41 -4.70 7.95 2.02
N LEU A 42 -4.19 7.67 0.82
CA LEU A 42 -5.01 7.59 -0.40
C LEU A 42 -5.93 6.35 -0.39
N THR A 43 -5.41 5.21 0.09
CA THR A 43 -6.24 4.00 0.29
C THR A 43 -7.35 4.24 1.31
N ALA A 44 -7.02 4.88 2.45
CA ALA A 44 -8.03 5.25 3.46
C ALA A 44 -9.10 6.18 2.86
N MET A 45 -8.70 7.14 2.03
CA MET A 45 -9.63 8.03 1.33
C MET A 45 -10.59 7.25 0.42
N ALA A 46 -10.09 6.24 -0.33
CA ALA A 46 -10.94 5.39 -1.15
C ALA A 46 -11.97 4.62 -0.30
N VAL A 47 -11.55 4.05 0.82
CA VAL A 47 -12.46 3.36 1.75
C VAL A 47 -13.50 4.33 2.30
N LEU A 48 -13.09 5.52 2.76
CA LEU A 48 -14.01 6.53 3.31
C LEU A 48 -15.00 7.05 2.26
N LYS A 49 -14.59 7.20 0.99
CA LYS A 49 -15.51 7.50 -0.12
C LYS A 49 -16.54 6.41 -0.34
N LEU A 50 -16.16 5.14 -0.17
CA LEU A 50 -17.10 4.02 -0.23
C LEU A 50 -18.02 3.96 1.00
N VAL A 51 -17.54 4.41 2.17
CA VAL A 51 -18.38 4.59 3.38
C VAL A 51 -19.40 5.71 3.15
N GLU A 52 -18.97 6.87 2.64
CA GLU A 52 -19.86 7.97 2.27
C GLU A 52 -20.96 7.52 1.29
N ALA A 53 -20.59 6.69 0.31
CA ALA A 53 -21.50 6.08 -0.65
C ALA A 53 -22.33 4.90 -0.08
N ARG A 54 -22.26 4.61 1.22
CA ARG A 54 -22.93 3.51 1.93
C ARG A 54 -22.66 2.12 1.34
N LYS A 55 -21.52 1.93 0.70
CA LYS A 55 -21.07 0.65 0.15
C LYS A 55 -20.20 -0.15 1.12
N ILE A 56 -19.62 0.52 2.12
CA ILE A 56 -18.85 -0.05 3.23
C ILE A 56 -19.40 0.57 4.52
N ASN A 57 -19.51 -0.22 5.60
CA ASN A 57 -19.69 0.30 6.95
C ASN A 57 -18.35 0.15 7.70
N LEU A 58 -17.96 1.15 8.47
CA LEU A 58 -16.73 1.10 9.27
C LEU A 58 -16.72 -0.04 10.29
N HIS A 59 -17.90 -0.47 10.76
CA HIS A 59 -18.10 -1.58 11.69
C HIS A 59 -18.38 -2.91 11.00
N ASP A 60 -18.32 -2.99 9.67
CA ASP A 60 -18.39 -4.27 9.00
C ASP A 60 -17.18 -5.13 9.43
N LYS A 61 -17.47 -6.37 9.81
CA LYS A 61 -16.43 -7.37 10.08
C LYS A 61 -15.71 -7.71 8.76
N VAL A 62 -14.41 -7.91 8.82
CA VAL A 62 -13.63 -8.35 7.63
C VAL A 62 -14.19 -9.66 7.08
N THR A 63 -14.77 -10.51 7.93
CA THR A 63 -15.45 -11.75 7.53
C THR A 63 -16.68 -11.52 6.64
N HIS A 64 -17.29 -10.34 6.65
CA HIS A 64 -18.36 -9.97 5.71
C HIS A 64 -17.86 -9.99 4.25
N TYR A 65 -16.64 -9.51 4.04
CA TYR A 65 -16.00 -9.50 2.73
C TYR A 65 -15.29 -10.81 2.40
N PHE A 66 -14.67 -11.44 3.40
CA PHE A 66 -13.89 -12.67 3.26
C PHE A 66 -14.35 -13.71 4.31
N PRO A 67 -15.38 -14.52 4.00
CA PRO A 67 -16.00 -15.43 4.99
C PRO A 67 -15.03 -16.40 5.68
N LYS A 68 -13.92 -16.76 5.03
CA LYS A 68 -12.90 -17.66 5.58
C LYS A 68 -11.84 -16.95 6.43
N PHE A 69 -11.90 -15.60 6.54
CA PHE A 69 -10.94 -14.83 7.32
C PHE A 69 -10.98 -15.25 8.80
N PRO A 70 -9.83 -15.59 9.43
CA PRO A 70 -9.84 -16.30 10.72
C PRO A 70 -10.13 -15.40 11.93
N TYR A 71 -9.95 -14.08 11.82
CA TYR A 71 -10.06 -13.14 12.95
C TYR A 71 -11.41 -12.43 12.96
N LYS A 72 -12.40 -13.06 13.59
CA LYS A 72 -13.82 -12.65 13.53
C LYS A 72 -14.12 -11.28 14.13
N GLU A 73 -13.25 -10.78 15.04
CA GLU A 73 -13.48 -9.50 15.72
C GLU A 73 -12.92 -8.29 14.97
N VAL A 74 -12.17 -8.52 13.90
CA VAL A 74 -11.56 -7.44 13.12
C VAL A 74 -12.59 -6.77 12.22
N GLU A 75 -12.74 -5.46 12.39
CA GLU A 75 -13.61 -4.57 11.61
C GLU A 75 -12.80 -3.69 10.66
N VAL A 76 -13.46 -3.10 9.66
CA VAL A 76 -12.85 -2.15 8.72
C VAL A 76 -12.17 -0.99 9.46
N ILE A 77 -12.81 -0.42 10.47
CA ILE A 77 -12.21 0.66 11.28
C ILE A 77 -10.91 0.23 11.97
N HIS A 78 -10.81 -1.03 12.41
CA HIS A 78 -9.59 -1.54 13.04
C HIS A 78 -8.43 -1.66 12.06
N LEU A 79 -8.70 -1.92 10.78
CA LEU A 79 -7.70 -1.91 9.72
C LEU A 79 -7.23 -0.48 9.45
N LEU A 80 -8.15 0.47 9.26
CA LEU A 80 -7.86 1.87 8.96
C LEU A 80 -6.96 2.54 10.03
N ASN A 81 -7.26 2.31 11.30
CA ASN A 81 -6.57 2.96 12.43
C ASN A 81 -5.45 2.11 13.05
N HIS A 82 -5.04 1.02 12.40
CA HIS A 82 -3.99 0.12 12.88
C HIS A 82 -4.25 -0.47 14.28
N ARG A 83 -5.51 -0.81 14.57
CA ARG A 83 -5.93 -1.44 15.84
C ARG A 83 -6.42 -2.87 15.68
N SER A 84 -6.21 -3.48 14.52
CA SER A 84 -6.63 -4.86 14.23
C SER A 84 -5.94 -5.92 15.07
N GLY A 85 -4.69 -5.67 15.46
CA GLY A 85 -3.82 -6.67 16.12
C GLY A 85 -3.27 -7.74 15.17
N LEU A 86 -3.51 -7.63 13.86
CA LEU A 86 -3.07 -8.60 12.88
C LEU A 86 -1.55 -8.73 12.84
N PRO A 87 -1.02 -9.92 12.60
CA PRO A 87 0.40 -10.12 12.36
C PRO A 87 0.84 -9.40 11.08
N LYS A 88 2.04 -8.85 11.11
CA LYS A 88 2.65 -8.25 9.93
C LYS A 88 3.03 -9.34 8.95
N TYR A 89 2.50 -9.28 7.72
CA TYR A 89 2.71 -10.32 6.73
C TYR A 89 4.19 -10.54 6.41
N GLU A 90 4.99 -9.49 6.46
CA GLU A 90 6.42 -9.54 6.22
C GLU A 90 7.12 -10.55 7.15
N TYR A 91 6.76 -10.55 8.44
CA TYR A 91 7.41 -11.39 9.44
C TYR A 91 6.82 -12.81 9.52
N PHE A 92 5.49 -12.97 9.44
CA PHE A 92 4.95 -14.32 9.55
C PHE A 92 5.24 -15.16 8.31
N ILE A 93 5.26 -14.56 7.11
CA ILE A 93 5.60 -15.25 5.87
C ILE A 93 7.09 -15.66 5.88
N GLU A 94 7.97 -14.75 6.32
CA GLU A 94 9.40 -15.05 6.49
C GLU A 94 9.61 -16.21 7.48
N LYS A 95 8.95 -16.16 8.63
CA LYS A 95 9.01 -17.22 9.66
C LYS A 95 8.55 -18.58 9.12
N LEU A 96 7.59 -18.59 8.19
CA LEU A 96 7.11 -19.82 7.55
C LEU A 96 8.04 -20.32 6.42
N GLY A 97 9.05 -19.54 6.03
CA GLY A 97 9.95 -19.88 4.92
C GLY A 97 9.26 -19.92 3.55
N ILE A 98 8.10 -19.27 3.41
CA ILE A 98 7.32 -19.27 2.18
C ILE A 98 7.86 -18.20 1.22
N LYS A 99 8.05 -18.61 -0.03
CA LYS A 99 8.44 -17.70 -1.11
C LYS A 99 7.22 -17.36 -1.99
N PRO A 100 7.17 -16.15 -2.58
CA PRO A 100 6.09 -15.81 -3.49
C PRO A 100 6.16 -16.69 -4.75
N LYS A 101 5.00 -16.98 -5.33
CA LYS A 101 4.90 -17.71 -6.62
C LYS A 101 5.59 -16.96 -7.77
N ASN A 102 5.48 -15.65 -7.73
CA ASN A 102 6.17 -14.73 -8.61
C ASN A 102 7.28 -13.99 -7.83
N LYS A 103 7.80 -12.91 -8.37
CA LYS A 103 8.84 -12.11 -7.72
C LYS A 103 8.39 -11.51 -6.36
N TYR A 104 7.08 -11.24 -6.19
CA TYR A 104 6.51 -10.57 -5.01
C TYR A 104 5.18 -11.21 -4.61
N PHE A 105 4.82 -11.11 -3.32
CA PHE A 105 3.48 -11.48 -2.85
C PHE A 105 2.43 -10.47 -3.30
N THR A 106 1.29 -10.96 -3.74
CA THR A 106 0.09 -10.15 -3.97
C THR A 106 -0.71 -10.01 -2.67
N ASN A 107 -1.58 -8.99 -2.58
CA ASN A 107 -2.49 -8.86 -1.44
C ASN A 107 -3.38 -10.08 -1.28
N GLN A 108 -3.80 -10.72 -2.38
CA GLN A 108 -4.59 -11.94 -2.34
C GLN A 108 -3.78 -13.11 -1.73
N GLU A 109 -2.52 -13.29 -2.11
CA GLU A 109 -1.67 -14.33 -1.51
C GLU A 109 -1.45 -14.07 -0.01
N VAL A 110 -1.34 -12.81 0.43
CA VAL A 110 -1.27 -12.47 1.86
C VAL A 110 -2.55 -12.91 2.59
N LEU A 111 -3.73 -12.62 2.02
CA LEU A 111 -5.01 -13.07 2.58
C LEU A 111 -5.11 -14.60 2.62
N ASP A 112 -4.73 -15.28 1.53
CA ASP A 112 -4.78 -16.73 1.44
C ASP A 112 -3.86 -17.39 2.49
N LEU A 113 -2.66 -16.85 2.71
CA LEU A 113 -1.74 -17.31 3.74
C LEU A 113 -2.26 -17.07 5.17
N LEU A 114 -2.93 -15.94 5.43
CA LEU A 114 -3.61 -15.70 6.71
C LEU A 114 -4.72 -16.73 6.97
N ILE A 115 -5.50 -17.07 5.94
CA ILE A 115 -6.57 -18.07 6.03
C ILE A 115 -6.01 -19.46 6.25
N GLN A 116 -4.96 -19.82 5.52
CA GLN A 116 -4.34 -21.15 5.56
C GLN A 116 -3.61 -21.42 6.88
N HIS A 117 -2.78 -20.47 7.33
CA HIS A 117 -1.88 -20.67 8.46
C HIS A 117 -2.42 -20.12 9.77
N LYS A 118 -3.37 -19.19 9.76
CA LYS A 118 -4.01 -18.60 10.94
C LYS A 118 -3.00 -18.18 12.04
N PRO A 119 -1.95 -17.42 11.67
CA PRO A 119 -0.96 -17.03 12.68
C PRO A 119 -1.63 -16.26 13.82
N ASP A 120 -1.10 -16.40 15.05
CA ASP A 120 -1.65 -15.70 16.21
C ASP A 120 -1.70 -14.19 16.00
N LEU A 121 -2.69 -13.53 16.57
CA LEU A 121 -2.73 -12.08 16.65
C LEU A 121 -1.49 -11.58 17.41
N ALA A 122 -0.83 -10.56 16.90
CA ALA A 122 0.28 -9.91 17.61
C ALA A 122 -0.20 -9.09 18.81
N ARG A 123 -1.49 -8.74 18.83
CA ARG A 123 -2.19 -8.04 19.92
C ARG A 123 -3.68 -8.30 19.80
N ASN A 124 -4.41 -8.31 20.91
CA ASN A 124 -5.87 -8.39 20.87
C ASN A 124 -6.47 -7.21 20.10
N THR A 125 -7.48 -7.48 19.28
CA THR A 125 -8.14 -6.47 18.44
C THR A 125 -8.66 -5.32 19.32
N ASN A 126 -8.44 -4.10 18.85
CA ASN A 126 -8.88 -2.84 19.47
C ASN A 126 -8.25 -2.50 20.86
N THR A 127 -7.22 -3.19 21.29
CA THR A 127 -6.56 -2.90 22.59
C THR A 127 -5.41 -1.87 22.49
N GLY A 128 -4.99 -1.49 21.30
CA GLY A 128 -3.95 -0.48 21.10
C GLY A 128 -3.54 -0.31 19.65
N PHE A 129 -2.83 0.76 19.37
CA PHE A 129 -2.24 1.02 18.05
C PHE A 129 -1.05 0.08 17.79
N MET A 130 -1.03 -0.53 16.63
CA MET A 130 0.11 -1.30 16.12
C MET A 130 0.17 -1.19 14.59
N TYR A 131 1.09 -0.39 14.09
CA TYR A 131 1.28 -0.22 12.65
C TYR A 131 1.49 -1.56 11.95
N CYS A 132 0.70 -1.85 10.93
CA CYS A 132 0.69 -3.14 10.24
C CYS A 132 0.31 -2.99 8.76
N ASN A 133 1.20 -3.41 7.85
CA ASN A 133 0.93 -3.37 6.41
C ASN A 133 -0.18 -4.33 6.00
N THR A 134 -0.33 -5.47 6.69
CA THR A 134 -1.43 -6.42 6.45
C THR A 134 -2.80 -5.75 6.45
N ASN A 135 -3.00 -4.73 7.30
CA ASN A 135 -4.26 -3.98 7.35
C ASN A 135 -4.61 -3.36 6.00
N TYR A 136 -3.64 -2.71 5.38
CA TYR A 136 -3.87 -1.97 4.15
C TYR A 136 -3.89 -2.89 2.92
N ALA A 137 -3.20 -4.02 2.96
CA ALA A 137 -3.38 -5.09 1.98
C ALA A 137 -4.85 -5.59 1.96
N LEU A 138 -5.44 -5.81 3.15
CA LEU A 138 -6.85 -6.20 3.27
C LEU A 138 -7.81 -5.09 2.85
N LEU A 139 -7.54 -3.83 3.20
CA LEU A 139 -8.36 -2.69 2.76
C LEU A 139 -8.37 -2.56 1.23
N ALA A 140 -7.23 -2.74 0.57
CA ALA A 140 -7.16 -2.74 -0.89
C ALA A 140 -8.05 -3.84 -1.49
N LEU A 141 -8.00 -5.07 -0.95
CA LEU A 141 -8.87 -6.17 -1.38
C LEU A 141 -10.37 -5.91 -1.11
N ILE A 142 -10.71 -5.24 0.00
CA ILE A 142 -12.08 -4.81 0.28
C ILE A 142 -12.55 -3.80 -0.78
N VAL A 143 -11.71 -2.83 -1.14
CA VAL A 143 -12.01 -1.86 -2.21
C VAL A 143 -12.25 -2.59 -3.54
N GLU A 144 -11.39 -3.54 -3.92
CA GLU A 144 -11.58 -4.35 -5.14
C GLU A 144 -12.91 -5.09 -5.12
N LYS A 145 -13.21 -5.76 -4.01
CA LYS A 145 -14.44 -6.55 -3.87
C LYS A 145 -15.70 -5.70 -3.97
N VAL A 146 -15.72 -4.55 -3.31
CA VAL A 146 -16.89 -3.66 -3.28
C VAL A 146 -17.10 -2.94 -4.60
N THR A 147 -16.01 -2.62 -5.30
CA THR A 147 -16.07 -1.89 -6.59
C THR A 147 -16.15 -2.79 -7.80
N ALA A 148 -15.86 -4.09 -7.64
CA ALA A 148 -15.67 -5.06 -8.72
C ALA A 148 -14.62 -4.61 -9.77
N HIS A 149 -13.61 -3.85 -9.32
CA HIS A 149 -12.51 -3.38 -10.15
C HIS A 149 -11.16 -3.71 -9.51
N PRO A 150 -10.12 -3.99 -10.30
CA PRO A 150 -8.75 -4.04 -9.80
C PRO A 150 -8.38 -2.73 -9.07
N PHE A 151 -7.61 -2.82 -8.00
CA PHE A 151 -7.30 -1.69 -7.13
C PHE A 151 -6.77 -0.44 -7.89
N PRO A 152 -5.86 -0.56 -8.87
CA PRO A 152 -5.42 0.61 -9.63
C PRO A 152 -6.56 1.35 -10.33
N LEU A 153 -7.51 0.61 -10.91
CA LEU A 153 -8.67 1.20 -11.59
C LEU A 153 -9.67 1.79 -10.59
N ALA A 154 -9.88 1.12 -9.45
CA ALA A 154 -10.73 1.64 -8.38
C ALA A 154 -10.19 2.98 -7.85
N MET A 155 -8.88 3.04 -7.55
CA MET A 155 -8.21 4.26 -7.08
C MET A 155 -8.33 5.40 -8.11
N GLN A 156 -8.12 5.10 -9.38
CA GLN A 156 -8.28 6.09 -10.46
C GLN A 156 -9.69 6.69 -10.49
N LYS A 157 -10.73 5.84 -10.37
CA LYS A 157 -12.12 6.27 -10.44
C LYS A 157 -12.60 7.00 -9.18
N ILE A 158 -12.17 6.54 -8.01
CA ILE A 158 -12.73 6.99 -6.72
C ILE A 158 -11.93 8.15 -6.12
N VAL A 159 -10.61 8.16 -6.33
CA VAL A 159 -9.70 9.12 -5.68
C VAL A 159 -9.04 10.04 -6.70
N PHE A 160 -8.26 9.48 -7.63
CA PHE A 160 -7.33 10.31 -8.42
C PHE A 160 -8.07 11.23 -9.38
N LYS A 161 -8.97 10.68 -10.19
CA LYS A 161 -9.76 11.48 -11.15
C LYS A 161 -10.65 12.55 -10.49
N PRO A 162 -11.44 12.23 -9.44
CA PRO A 162 -12.26 13.22 -8.76
C PRO A 162 -11.47 14.36 -8.10
N LEU A 163 -10.22 14.12 -7.71
CA LEU A 163 -9.32 15.12 -7.12
C LEU A 163 -8.42 15.81 -8.14
N GLY A 164 -8.53 15.51 -9.43
CA GLY A 164 -7.65 16.06 -10.47
C GLY A 164 -6.20 15.61 -10.35
N LEU A 165 -5.92 14.47 -9.71
CA LEU A 165 -4.57 13.95 -9.51
C LEU A 165 -4.09 13.18 -10.75
N GLU A 166 -3.87 13.88 -11.86
CA GLU A 166 -3.57 13.30 -13.17
C GLU A 166 -2.21 12.56 -13.20
N HIS A 167 -1.26 12.97 -12.37
CA HIS A 167 0.09 12.41 -12.29
C HIS A 167 0.28 11.42 -11.12
N THR A 168 -0.82 11.11 -10.40
CA THR A 168 -0.81 10.12 -9.30
C THR A 168 -1.41 8.80 -9.78
N TYR A 169 -0.71 7.71 -9.54
CA TYR A 169 -1.14 6.38 -9.97
C TYR A 169 -0.61 5.28 -9.06
N ILE A 170 -1.27 4.13 -9.07
CA ILE A 170 -0.74 2.91 -8.45
C ILE A 170 0.31 2.35 -9.40
N PHE A 171 1.54 2.24 -8.91
CA PHE A 171 2.70 1.77 -9.69
C PHE A 171 2.46 0.36 -10.25
N GLN A 172 2.77 0.18 -11.50
CA GLN A 172 2.78 -1.11 -12.21
C GLN A 172 4.14 -1.31 -12.89
N GLN A 173 4.48 -2.54 -13.25
CA GLN A 173 5.78 -2.82 -13.88
C GLN A 173 6.07 -1.99 -15.14
N LYS A 174 5.04 -1.68 -15.92
CA LYS A 174 5.15 -0.79 -17.10
C LYS A 174 5.64 0.62 -16.75
N ASP A 175 5.44 1.06 -15.50
CA ASP A 175 5.79 2.41 -15.05
C ASP A 175 7.28 2.52 -14.64
N SER A 176 8.00 1.40 -14.56
CA SER A 176 9.41 1.35 -14.14
C SER A 176 10.36 2.16 -15.02
N LEU A 177 9.99 2.38 -16.28
CA LEU A 177 10.81 3.17 -17.22
C LEU A 177 10.75 4.67 -16.90
N ARG A 178 9.58 5.18 -16.46
CA ARG A 178 9.35 6.61 -16.22
C ARG A 178 9.50 7.04 -14.77
N ALA A 179 9.24 6.14 -13.81
CA ALA A 179 9.35 6.45 -12.40
C ALA A 179 10.81 6.46 -11.92
N ALA A 180 11.09 7.26 -10.91
CA ALA A 180 12.37 7.21 -10.23
C ALA A 180 12.60 5.83 -9.61
N GLN A 181 13.83 5.35 -9.71
CA GLN A 181 14.26 4.13 -9.07
C GLN A 181 14.49 4.38 -7.58
N SER A 182 13.96 3.50 -6.74
CA SER A 182 14.22 3.54 -5.30
C SER A 182 15.51 2.78 -4.99
N PHE A 183 16.25 3.29 -4.00
CA PHE A 183 17.51 2.70 -3.54
C PHE A 183 17.50 2.51 -2.03
N TYR A 184 18.23 1.53 -1.56
CA TYR A 184 18.56 1.39 -0.15
C TYR A 184 20.09 1.47 0.03
N TYR A 185 20.49 1.88 1.21
CA TYR A 185 21.89 2.04 1.57
C TYR A 185 22.37 0.84 2.41
N GLN A 186 23.41 0.17 1.96
CA GLN A 186 24.05 -0.89 2.73
C GLN A 186 25.57 -0.67 2.79
N GLY A 187 26.09 -0.37 3.95
CA GLY A 187 27.49 0.03 4.12
C GLY A 187 27.78 1.33 3.36
N SER A 188 28.76 1.30 2.46
CA SER A 188 29.14 2.45 1.62
C SER A 188 28.56 2.44 0.21
N ARG A 189 27.61 1.53 -0.09
CA ARG A 189 27.06 1.35 -1.43
C ARG A 189 25.55 1.55 -1.45
N LEU A 190 25.05 2.10 -2.56
CA LEU A 190 23.62 2.18 -2.90
C LEU A 190 23.24 0.96 -3.71
N TYR A 191 22.11 0.34 -3.36
CA TYR A 191 21.52 -0.79 -4.10
C TYR A 191 20.11 -0.45 -4.54
N PRO A 192 19.71 -0.77 -5.78
CA PRO A 192 18.31 -0.66 -6.20
C PRO A 192 17.41 -1.56 -5.34
N THR A 193 16.24 -1.05 -4.96
CA THR A 193 15.28 -1.80 -4.11
C THR A 193 14.68 -3.01 -4.81
N ASP A 194 14.72 -3.07 -6.14
CA ASP A 194 14.27 -4.24 -6.90
C ASP A 194 15.19 -5.46 -6.76
N LYS A 195 16.38 -5.28 -6.18
CA LYS A 195 17.28 -6.36 -5.78
C LYS A 195 17.04 -6.87 -4.35
N LEU A 196 16.16 -6.22 -3.58
CA LEU A 196 15.73 -6.75 -2.29
C LEU A 196 14.83 -7.96 -2.51
N ASP A 197 15.23 -9.12 -1.98
CA ASP A 197 14.48 -10.35 -2.13
C ASP A 197 13.11 -10.27 -1.44
N GLY A 198 12.08 -10.35 -2.23
CA GLY A 198 10.78 -10.96 -1.96
C GLY A 198 9.77 -10.19 -1.13
N ILE A 199 10.10 -9.50 -0.05
CA ILE A 199 9.09 -8.98 0.89
C ILE A 199 8.89 -7.46 0.80
N TYR A 200 9.92 -6.73 0.43
CA TYR A 200 9.93 -5.26 0.42
C TYR A 200 9.86 -4.62 -0.96
N GLY A 201 9.94 -5.41 -2.00
CA GLY A 201 9.99 -4.91 -3.37
C GLY A 201 8.64 -4.98 -4.08
N ASP A 202 7.65 -4.34 -3.53
CA ASP A 202 6.30 -4.61 -3.90
C ASP A 202 5.79 -3.88 -5.12
N LYS A 203 5.66 -4.61 -6.21
CA LYS A 203 4.97 -4.14 -7.42
C LYS A 203 3.48 -4.50 -7.43
N ASN A 204 2.99 -5.29 -6.46
CA ASN A 204 1.62 -5.77 -6.41
C ASN A 204 0.99 -5.79 -5.00
N CYS A 205 1.72 -5.46 -3.94
CA CYS A 205 1.16 -5.16 -2.62
C CYS A 205 0.86 -3.66 -2.52
N TYR A 206 -0.36 -3.27 -2.58
CA TYR A 206 -0.82 -1.88 -2.51
C TYR A 206 -0.88 -1.41 -1.05
N THR A 207 0.25 -1.43 -0.34
CA THR A 207 0.33 -1.00 1.06
C THR A 207 0.71 0.46 1.21
#